data_6bb8220ee34b95f909d593472c8389d4
#
_entry.id   6bb8220ee34b95f909d593472c8389d4
#
_cell.length_a   1.000
_cell.length_b   1.000
_cell.length_c   1.000
_cell.angle_alpha   90.00
_cell.angle_beta   90.00
_cell.angle_gamma   90.00
#
_symmetry.space_group_name_H-M   'P 1'
#
loop_
_entity.id
_entity.type
_entity.pdbx_description
1 polymer ?
#
loop_
_entity_poly.entity_id
_entity_poly.type
_entity_poly.pdbx_seq_one_letter_code
_entity_poly.pdbx_strand_id
1 'polypeptide(L)'
;MATIKDVAKEAGVAVGTVSKVINNIPVKPETKVLVEEAIKKLKYEPNVYARGLKINKTNTIAVILPTIWHPFFSELAYNIEKCLREVGMKMILCNSEKNKQSEIEYISMAKQNKMDGIIAITYSNIDEYVSEKIPFVSIDRYFSKDITYISSDNFQGGKLAAEKLIEAGCKNIAYIGRGSKIDNATRKRKEGFISYCTENNINYDICELLGSASEFEILLDEFIEENFKEKIKIDGVFAVTDRHALDFIKRLENININVPKDVQVIGFDGSRSFSQDEFKISTIRQPVELMAKKSVEALINIIEDKPLEKKVILPINFIKGYTTK
;
A
#
# COMPACT_ATOMS: atom_id res chain seq x y z
N MET A 1 31.17 4.35 24.85
CA MET A 1 30.57 5.32 23.92
C MET A 1 30.54 6.68 24.61
N ALA A 2 31.04 7.73 23.98
CA ALA A 2 30.99 9.07 24.57
C ALA A 2 29.56 9.55 24.73
N THR A 3 29.27 10.32 25.75
CA THR A 3 27.95 10.88 26.04
C THR A 3 27.94 12.39 25.82
N ILE A 4 26.75 13.00 25.73
CA ILE A 4 26.62 14.46 25.63
C ILE A 4 27.27 15.18 26.84
N LYS A 5 27.34 14.53 28.00
CA LYS A 5 28.01 15.06 29.19
C LYS A 5 29.55 15.07 29.02
N ASP A 6 30.10 14.07 28.34
CA ASP A 6 31.53 14.01 28.05
C ASP A 6 31.93 15.11 27.06
N VAL A 7 31.11 15.33 26.02
CA VAL A 7 31.30 16.45 25.07
C VAL A 7 31.24 17.80 25.79
N ALA A 8 30.29 17.99 26.68
CA ALA A 8 30.16 19.23 27.46
C ALA A 8 31.41 19.49 28.33
N LYS A 9 31.92 18.42 28.97
CA LYS A 9 33.13 18.48 29.80
C LYS A 9 34.38 18.80 28.94
N GLU A 10 34.53 18.16 27.80
CA GLU A 10 35.64 18.37 26.86
C GLU A 10 35.64 19.78 26.28
N ALA A 11 34.46 20.29 25.88
CA ALA A 11 34.31 21.63 25.33
C ALA A 11 34.27 22.76 26.38
N GLY A 12 34.28 22.44 27.68
CA GLY A 12 34.18 23.43 28.75
C GLY A 12 32.86 24.18 28.81
N VAL A 13 31.76 23.60 28.37
CA VAL A 13 30.45 24.27 28.30
C VAL A 13 29.36 23.47 28.99
N ALA A 14 28.21 24.08 29.22
CA ALA A 14 27.06 23.37 29.77
C ALA A 14 26.47 22.39 28.74
N VAL A 15 25.87 21.27 29.22
CA VAL A 15 25.18 20.26 28.39
C VAL A 15 24.10 20.90 27.51
N GLY A 16 23.40 21.92 28.01
CA GLY A 16 22.42 22.69 27.24
C GLY A 16 23.02 23.43 26.04
N THR A 17 24.28 23.87 26.15
CA THR A 17 25.00 24.54 25.06
C THR A 17 25.38 23.54 23.97
N VAL A 18 25.88 22.37 24.34
CA VAL A 18 26.14 21.27 23.41
C VAL A 18 24.87 20.88 22.67
N SER A 19 23.76 20.75 23.41
CA SER A 19 22.45 20.45 22.81
C SER A 19 22.01 21.53 21.80
N LYS A 20 22.25 22.81 22.06
CA LYS A 20 21.96 23.90 21.12
C LYS A 20 22.79 23.76 19.84
N VAL A 21 24.09 23.51 19.94
CA VAL A 21 24.96 23.32 18.77
C VAL A 21 24.53 22.14 17.93
N ILE A 22 24.28 20.99 18.55
CA ILE A 22 23.80 19.78 17.86
C ILE A 22 22.45 20.02 17.14
N ASN A 23 21.63 20.92 17.66
CA ASN A 23 20.32 21.23 17.09
C ASN A 23 20.34 22.46 16.16
N ASN A 24 21.50 22.94 15.77
CA ASN A 24 21.69 24.14 14.95
C ASN A 24 20.98 25.41 15.51
N ILE A 25 20.78 25.46 16.82
CA ILE A 25 20.26 26.63 17.51
C ILE A 25 21.43 27.63 17.66
N PRO A 26 21.23 28.91 17.34
CA PRO A 26 22.30 29.90 17.39
C PRO A 26 23.00 29.96 18.77
N VAL A 27 24.33 29.89 18.73
CA VAL A 27 25.24 30.10 19.85
C VAL A 27 26.37 31.02 19.38
N LYS A 28 27.22 31.51 20.29
CA LYS A 28 28.40 32.31 19.92
C LYS A 28 29.30 31.47 19.01
N PRO A 29 29.90 32.05 17.94
CA PRO A 29 30.73 31.31 16.98
C PRO A 29 31.86 30.52 17.64
N GLU A 30 32.57 31.12 18.60
CA GLU A 30 33.64 30.51 19.37
C GLU A 30 33.17 29.25 20.11
N THR A 31 32.00 29.33 20.74
CA THR A 31 31.39 28.22 21.46
C THR A 31 31.01 27.07 20.53
N LYS A 32 30.53 27.39 19.30
CA LYS A 32 30.20 26.38 18.28
C LYS A 32 31.43 25.59 17.88
N VAL A 33 32.55 26.25 17.61
CA VAL A 33 33.84 25.63 17.24
C VAL A 33 34.29 24.68 18.35
N LEU A 34 34.34 25.11 19.61
CA LEU A 34 34.77 24.28 20.74
C LEU A 34 33.93 22.99 20.87
N VAL A 35 32.62 23.11 20.68
CA VAL A 35 31.72 21.93 20.77
C VAL A 35 31.92 21.00 19.57
N GLU A 36 32.07 21.53 18.35
CA GLU A 36 32.31 20.72 17.15
C GLU A 36 33.65 19.96 17.21
N GLU A 37 34.71 20.59 17.72
CA GLU A 37 36.01 19.95 17.97
C GLU A 37 35.91 18.83 19.03
N ALA A 38 35.20 19.08 20.14
CA ALA A 38 34.96 18.07 21.16
C ALA A 38 34.17 16.88 20.65
N ILE A 39 33.12 17.10 19.83
CA ILE A 39 32.36 16.04 19.15
C ILE A 39 33.26 15.20 18.27
N LYS A 40 34.11 15.84 17.46
CA LYS A 40 35.04 15.16 16.56
C LYS A 40 36.12 14.38 17.32
N LYS A 41 36.71 14.96 18.35
CA LYS A 41 37.72 14.34 19.20
C LYS A 41 37.21 13.09 19.91
N LEU A 42 36.00 13.18 20.47
CA LEU A 42 35.36 12.08 21.21
C LEU A 42 34.62 11.09 20.31
N LYS A 43 34.59 11.33 18.97
CA LYS A 43 33.77 10.57 18.02
C LYS A 43 32.32 10.39 18.53
N TYR A 44 31.78 11.48 19.12
CA TYR A 44 30.46 11.44 19.66
C TYR A 44 29.40 11.48 18.56
N GLU A 45 28.54 10.48 18.56
CA GLU A 45 27.36 10.42 17.68
C GLU A 45 26.10 10.79 18.50
N PRO A 46 25.38 11.85 18.11
CA PRO A 46 24.15 12.23 18.79
C PRO A 46 23.12 11.10 18.72
N ASN A 47 22.62 10.66 19.85
CA ASN A 47 21.53 9.68 19.89
C ASN A 47 20.23 10.34 19.43
N VAL A 48 19.82 10.00 18.20
CA VAL A 48 18.61 10.54 17.55
C VAL A 48 17.35 10.19 18.37
N TYR A 49 17.30 9.02 18.99
CA TYR A 49 16.19 8.59 19.85
C TYR A 49 16.08 9.42 21.13
N ALA A 50 17.22 9.65 21.82
CA ALA A 50 17.25 10.50 23.00
C ALA A 50 16.87 11.95 22.69
N ARG A 51 17.19 12.41 21.49
CA ARG A 51 16.78 13.72 20.96
C ARG A 51 15.28 13.76 20.69
N GLY A 52 14.75 12.76 19.98
CA GLY A 52 13.32 12.63 19.66
C GLY A 52 12.44 12.60 20.91
N LEU A 53 12.89 11.90 21.95
CA LEU A 53 12.21 11.85 23.26
C LEU A 53 12.06 13.23 23.92
N LYS A 54 13.04 14.12 23.75
CA LYS A 54 13.05 15.46 24.36
C LYS A 54 12.16 16.46 23.61
N ILE A 55 12.07 16.33 22.29
CA ILE A 55 11.27 17.23 21.43
C ILE A 55 9.93 16.61 20.99
N ASN A 56 9.63 15.39 21.45
CA ASN A 56 8.45 14.60 21.07
C ASN A 56 8.29 14.41 19.54
N LYS A 57 9.40 14.42 18.79
CA LYS A 57 9.45 14.22 17.34
C LYS A 57 10.61 13.30 16.98
N THR A 58 10.32 12.15 16.38
CA THR A 58 11.34 11.18 15.97
C THR A 58 11.70 11.28 14.48
N ASN A 59 10.89 12.01 13.71
CA ASN A 59 10.90 12.07 12.25
C ASN A 59 10.87 10.66 11.63
N THR A 60 10.08 9.77 12.23
CA THR A 60 9.99 8.36 11.83
C THR A 60 8.53 7.94 11.70
N ILE A 61 8.21 7.35 10.56
CA ILE A 61 6.88 6.85 10.22
C ILE A 61 6.93 5.33 10.08
N ALA A 62 5.99 4.63 10.71
CA ALA A 62 5.77 3.22 10.47
C ALA A 62 4.90 3.04 9.21
N VAL A 63 5.35 2.20 8.27
CA VAL A 63 4.56 1.82 7.10
C VAL A 63 4.27 0.32 7.20
N ILE A 64 3.00 -0.02 7.50
CA ILE A 64 2.57 -1.40 7.70
C ILE A 64 1.92 -1.90 6.42
N LEU A 65 2.51 -2.91 5.81
CA LEU A 65 2.02 -3.53 4.59
C LEU A 65 1.76 -5.03 4.79
N PRO A 66 0.80 -5.61 4.06
CA PRO A 66 0.47 -7.03 4.20
C PRO A 66 1.56 -7.94 3.66
N THR A 67 2.35 -7.47 2.67
CA THR A 67 3.51 -8.19 2.11
C THR A 67 4.33 -7.29 1.23
N ILE A 68 5.64 -7.50 1.19
CA ILE A 68 6.54 -6.83 0.23
C ILE A 68 6.84 -7.70 -1.00
N TRP A 69 6.35 -8.94 -1.05
CA TRP A 69 6.51 -9.83 -2.21
C TRP A 69 5.58 -9.50 -3.39
N HIS A 70 4.55 -8.69 -3.16
CA HIS A 70 3.61 -8.32 -4.21
C HIS A 70 4.04 -7.00 -4.85
N PRO A 71 4.18 -6.91 -6.19
CA PRO A 71 4.71 -5.73 -6.88
C PRO A 71 3.98 -4.42 -6.52
N PHE A 72 2.66 -4.45 -6.37
CA PHE A 72 1.87 -3.28 -5.95
C PHE A 72 2.34 -2.72 -4.59
N PHE A 73 2.53 -3.58 -3.58
CA PHE A 73 2.96 -3.12 -2.26
C PHE A 73 4.42 -2.68 -2.26
N SER A 74 5.28 -3.33 -3.04
CA SER A 74 6.69 -2.93 -3.19
C SER A 74 6.79 -1.54 -3.84
N GLU A 75 6.03 -1.29 -4.91
CA GLU A 75 5.97 0.00 -5.58
C GLU A 75 5.38 1.09 -4.68
N LEU A 76 4.35 0.76 -3.91
CA LEU A 76 3.76 1.68 -2.94
C LEU A 76 4.77 2.04 -1.83
N ALA A 77 5.47 1.04 -1.26
CA ALA A 77 6.50 1.27 -0.25
C ALA A 77 7.63 2.18 -0.77
N TYR A 78 8.09 1.93 -2.00
CA TYR A 78 9.11 2.74 -2.67
C TYR A 78 8.67 4.21 -2.79
N ASN A 79 7.44 4.44 -3.25
CA ASN A 79 6.93 5.80 -3.42
C ASN A 79 6.63 6.50 -2.09
N ILE A 80 6.14 5.78 -1.07
CA ILE A 80 5.96 6.33 0.28
C ILE A 80 7.31 6.74 0.87
N GLU A 81 8.35 5.88 0.76
CA GLU A 81 9.69 6.21 1.26
C GLU A 81 10.23 7.47 0.58
N LYS A 82 10.12 7.56 -0.75
CA LYS A 82 10.54 8.72 -1.52
C LYS A 82 9.86 10.00 -1.02
N CYS A 83 8.53 9.99 -0.88
CA CYS A 83 7.78 11.14 -0.38
C CYS A 83 8.16 11.52 1.06
N LEU A 84 8.34 10.54 1.96
CA LEU A 84 8.78 10.78 3.34
C LEU A 84 10.17 11.39 3.41
N ARG A 85 11.10 10.91 2.59
CA ARG A 85 12.46 11.45 2.50
C ARG A 85 12.50 12.89 2.02
N GLU A 86 11.64 13.27 1.06
CA GLU A 86 11.50 14.65 0.56
C GLU A 86 11.08 15.62 1.67
N VAL A 87 10.34 15.16 2.68
CA VAL A 87 9.92 15.95 3.85
C VAL A 87 10.81 15.72 5.09
N GLY A 88 11.97 15.06 4.93
CA GLY A 88 12.95 14.83 6.00
C GLY A 88 12.55 13.78 7.02
N MET A 89 11.60 12.89 6.69
CA MET A 89 11.16 11.78 7.52
C MET A 89 11.79 10.46 7.09
N LYS A 90 11.85 9.51 8.02
CA LYS A 90 12.36 8.15 7.80
C LYS A 90 11.21 7.15 7.84
N MET A 91 11.30 6.12 7.02
CA MET A 91 10.35 5.02 7.00
C MET A 91 10.88 3.82 7.79
N ILE A 92 10.04 3.22 8.63
CA ILE A 92 10.21 1.85 9.12
C ILE A 92 9.16 1.00 8.45
N LEU A 93 9.61 0.09 7.59
CA LEU A 93 8.74 -0.82 6.86
C LEU A 93 8.44 -2.05 7.71
N CYS A 94 7.15 -2.33 7.91
CA CYS A 94 6.63 -3.43 8.71
C CYS A 94 5.82 -4.38 7.80
N ASN A 95 6.30 -5.62 7.65
CA ASN A 95 5.64 -6.66 6.85
C ASN A 95 4.78 -7.53 7.75
N SER A 96 3.44 -7.39 7.68
CA SER A 96 2.51 -8.05 8.61
C SER A 96 2.11 -9.48 8.19
N GLU A 97 2.37 -9.88 6.94
CA GLU A 97 1.95 -11.15 6.35
C GLU A 97 0.43 -11.42 6.49
N LYS A 98 -0.37 -10.35 6.52
CA LYS A 98 -1.82 -10.38 6.77
C LYS A 98 -2.18 -11.00 8.14
N ASN A 99 -1.22 -11.02 9.07
CA ASN A 99 -1.40 -11.59 10.39
C ASN A 99 -1.87 -10.50 11.37
N LYS A 100 -3.01 -10.74 12.03
CA LYS A 100 -3.61 -9.80 12.98
C LYS A 100 -2.66 -9.44 14.13
N GLN A 101 -1.96 -10.44 14.68
CA GLN A 101 -1.07 -10.22 15.81
C GLN A 101 0.12 -9.33 15.41
N SER A 102 0.72 -9.57 14.24
CA SER A 102 1.80 -8.74 13.70
C SER A 102 1.34 -7.30 13.45
N GLU A 103 0.12 -7.09 12.91
CA GLU A 103 -0.45 -5.74 12.73
C GLU A 103 -0.57 -5.00 14.06
N ILE A 104 -1.06 -5.66 15.12
CA ILE A 104 -1.18 -5.11 16.47
C ILE A 104 0.19 -4.80 17.08
N GLU A 105 1.15 -5.71 16.95
CA GLU A 105 2.52 -5.53 17.46
C GLU A 105 3.21 -4.33 16.81
N TYR A 106 3.09 -4.14 15.50
CA TYR A 106 3.66 -2.99 14.80
C TYR A 106 3.02 -1.67 15.21
N ILE A 107 1.69 -1.64 15.40
CA ILE A 107 0.99 -0.46 15.92
C ILE A 107 1.49 -0.15 17.35
N SER A 108 1.63 -1.18 18.19
CA SER A 108 2.14 -1.02 19.56
C SER A 108 3.59 -0.55 19.58
N MET A 109 4.44 -1.12 18.73
CA MET A 109 5.83 -0.71 18.55
C MET A 109 5.92 0.78 18.13
N ALA A 110 5.10 1.21 17.17
CA ALA A 110 5.08 2.60 16.74
C ALA A 110 4.75 3.56 17.90
N LYS A 111 3.76 3.19 18.72
CA LYS A 111 3.38 3.95 19.93
C LYS A 111 4.49 3.98 20.98
N GLN A 112 5.08 2.82 21.30
CA GLN A 112 6.14 2.69 22.30
C GLN A 112 7.41 3.45 21.92
N ASN A 113 7.78 3.41 20.62
CA ASN A 113 8.94 4.13 20.09
C ASN A 113 8.64 5.60 19.76
N LYS A 114 7.44 6.10 20.11
CA LYS A 114 7.00 7.48 19.85
C LYS A 114 7.21 7.91 18.39
N MET A 115 6.91 7.02 17.47
CA MET A 115 6.91 7.36 16.05
C MET A 115 5.87 8.44 15.78
N ASP A 116 6.13 9.29 14.79
CA ASP A 116 5.29 10.46 14.54
C ASP A 116 3.98 10.09 13.83
N GLY A 117 3.91 8.90 13.22
CA GLY A 117 2.68 8.42 12.62
C GLY A 117 2.78 7.05 11.97
N ILE A 118 1.66 6.59 11.45
CA ILE A 118 1.50 5.29 10.79
C ILE A 118 0.77 5.48 9.45
N ILE A 119 1.27 4.86 8.39
CA ILE A 119 0.55 4.60 7.13
C ILE A 119 0.37 3.10 7.02
N ALA A 120 -0.85 2.61 6.81
CA ALA A 120 -1.09 1.16 6.84
C ALA A 120 -2.08 0.66 5.79
N ILE A 121 -1.77 -0.52 5.24
CA ILE A 121 -2.74 -1.41 4.60
C ILE A 121 -2.88 -2.63 5.49
N THR A 122 -4.08 -2.87 6.02
CA THR A 122 -4.35 -3.97 6.94
C THR A 122 -5.57 -4.76 6.51
N TYR A 123 -5.58 -6.07 6.80
CA TYR A 123 -6.67 -6.97 6.42
C TYR A 123 -7.32 -7.66 7.63
N SER A 124 -6.92 -7.29 8.85
CA SER A 124 -7.46 -7.89 10.08
C SER A 124 -8.35 -6.91 10.83
N ASN A 125 -9.29 -7.41 11.64
CA ASN A 125 -10.09 -6.55 12.52
C ASN A 125 -9.21 -6.03 13.66
N ILE A 126 -8.70 -4.80 13.49
CA ILE A 126 -7.79 -4.09 14.41
C ILE A 126 -8.33 -2.73 14.86
N ASP A 127 -9.62 -2.46 14.65
CA ASP A 127 -10.25 -1.16 14.93
C ASP A 127 -10.03 -0.69 16.37
N GLU A 128 -9.98 -1.62 17.33
CA GLU A 128 -9.75 -1.32 18.76
C GLU A 128 -8.33 -0.81 19.04
N TYR A 129 -7.35 -1.24 18.21
CA TYR A 129 -5.93 -0.92 18.40
C TYR A 129 -5.51 0.37 17.70
N VAL A 130 -6.29 0.80 16.70
CA VAL A 130 -6.11 2.10 16.05
C VAL A 130 -6.70 3.17 16.96
N SER A 131 -5.89 4.10 17.42
CA SER A 131 -6.27 5.14 18.36
C SER A 131 -5.93 6.52 17.81
N GLU A 132 -6.69 7.53 18.21
CA GLU A 132 -6.45 8.94 17.88
C GLU A 132 -5.14 9.50 18.48
N LYS A 133 -4.47 8.72 19.35
CA LYS A 133 -3.23 9.15 20.03
C LYS A 133 -1.99 9.16 19.15
N ILE A 134 -2.04 8.51 17.98
CA ILE A 134 -0.97 8.52 16.98
C ILE A 134 -1.57 8.83 15.62
N PRO A 135 -1.03 9.79 14.87
CA PRO A 135 -1.44 10.06 13.50
C PRO A 135 -1.49 8.78 12.66
N PHE A 136 -2.62 8.52 12.02
CA PHE A 136 -2.85 7.28 11.27
C PHE A 136 -3.54 7.56 9.94
N VAL A 137 -2.99 7.03 8.86
CA VAL A 137 -3.58 7.04 7.52
C VAL A 137 -3.78 5.61 7.05
N SER A 138 -5.01 5.28 6.67
CA SER A 138 -5.36 3.98 6.11
C SER A 138 -5.38 4.02 4.58
N ILE A 139 -4.86 2.98 3.96
CA ILE A 139 -4.98 2.76 2.52
C ILE A 139 -5.85 1.53 2.27
N ASP A 140 -6.81 1.64 1.34
CA ASP A 140 -7.72 0.59 0.88
C ASP A 140 -8.58 -0.07 1.98
N ARG A 141 -8.58 0.46 3.19
CA ARG A 141 -9.45 -0.01 4.27
C ARG A 141 -10.14 1.14 4.97
N TYR A 142 -11.45 1.06 5.06
CA TYR A 142 -12.27 1.98 5.85
C TYR A 142 -12.33 1.50 7.31
N PHE A 143 -12.09 2.40 8.24
CA PHE A 143 -12.26 2.19 9.68
C PHE A 143 -13.53 2.89 10.16
N SER A 144 -14.18 2.33 11.17
CA SER A 144 -15.36 2.94 11.82
C SER A 144 -15.05 4.22 12.58
N LYS A 145 -13.76 4.43 12.93
CA LYS A 145 -13.25 5.64 13.58
C LYS A 145 -12.92 6.72 12.54
N ASP A 146 -12.79 7.96 13.00
CA ASP A 146 -12.42 9.12 12.18
C ASP A 146 -10.95 9.05 11.69
N ILE A 147 -10.66 8.01 10.90
CA ILE A 147 -9.35 7.74 10.30
C ILE A 147 -9.36 8.18 8.85
N THR A 148 -8.32 8.92 8.47
CA THR A 148 -8.13 9.32 7.07
C THR A 148 -7.91 8.09 6.19
N TYR A 149 -8.67 8.02 5.10
CA TYR A 149 -8.74 6.89 4.18
C TYR A 149 -8.36 7.32 2.76
N ILE A 150 -7.38 6.66 2.19
CA ILE A 150 -6.94 6.85 0.80
C ILE A 150 -7.19 5.56 0.03
N SER A 151 -7.85 5.63 -1.11
CA SER A 151 -8.08 4.46 -1.96
C SER A 151 -8.18 4.83 -3.42
N SER A 152 -7.94 3.86 -4.29
CA SER A 152 -8.33 3.95 -5.70
C SER A 152 -9.85 3.83 -5.83
N ASP A 153 -10.41 4.35 -6.92
CA ASP A 153 -11.83 4.12 -7.25
C ASP A 153 -12.03 2.67 -7.74
N ASN A 154 -12.09 1.76 -6.77
CA ASN A 154 -12.23 0.34 -7.01
C ASN A 154 -13.57 -0.02 -7.68
N PHE A 155 -14.65 0.74 -7.38
CA PHE A 155 -15.95 0.52 -8.00
C PHE A 155 -15.92 0.88 -9.49
N GLN A 156 -15.44 2.08 -9.79
CA GLN A 156 -15.28 2.50 -11.19
C GLN A 156 -14.28 1.61 -11.94
N GLY A 157 -13.27 1.10 -11.23
CA GLY A 157 -12.31 0.15 -11.80
C GLY A 157 -12.94 -1.17 -12.23
N GLY A 158 -13.87 -1.69 -11.44
CA GLY A 158 -14.67 -2.87 -11.82
C GLY A 158 -15.57 -2.62 -13.03
N LYS A 159 -16.24 -1.46 -13.07
CA LYS A 159 -17.04 -1.03 -14.26
C LYS A 159 -16.15 -0.95 -15.50
N LEU A 160 -15.02 -0.27 -15.40
CA LEU A 160 -14.09 -0.09 -16.51
C LEU A 160 -13.52 -1.41 -17.03
N ALA A 161 -13.26 -2.38 -16.15
CA ALA A 161 -12.79 -3.70 -16.58
C ALA A 161 -13.84 -4.43 -17.42
N ALA A 162 -15.11 -4.43 -16.99
CA ALA A 162 -16.21 -5.00 -17.76
C ALA A 162 -16.39 -4.28 -19.11
N GLU A 163 -16.41 -2.94 -19.10
CA GLU A 163 -16.49 -2.12 -20.32
C GLU A 163 -15.40 -2.48 -21.32
N LYS A 164 -14.14 -2.57 -20.90
CA LYS A 164 -13.00 -2.89 -21.77
C LYS A 164 -13.05 -4.30 -22.33
N LEU A 165 -13.58 -5.28 -21.60
CA LEU A 165 -13.83 -6.62 -22.14
C LEU A 165 -14.89 -6.59 -23.26
N ILE A 166 -15.96 -5.84 -23.06
CA ILE A 166 -17.03 -5.70 -24.07
C ILE A 166 -16.53 -4.93 -25.30
N GLU A 167 -15.80 -3.82 -25.12
CA GLU A 167 -15.15 -3.09 -26.20
C GLU A 167 -14.18 -3.96 -27.01
N ALA A 168 -13.50 -4.91 -26.34
CA ALA A 168 -12.62 -5.88 -26.96
C ALA A 168 -13.35 -7.04 -27.66
N GLY A 169 -14.69 -7.00 -27.69
CA GLY A 169 -15.55 -7.93 -28.43
C GLY A 169 -15.98 -9.18 -27.64
N CYS A 170 -15.75 -9.23 -26.34
CA CYS A 170 -16.25 -10.31 -25.49
C CYS A 170 -17.77 -10.23 -25.34
N LYS A 171 -18.44 -11.39 -25.29
CA LYS A 171 -19.90 -11.52 -25.19
C LYS A 171 -20.36 -12.14 -23.89
N ASN A 172 -19.58 -13.07 -23.36
CA ASN A 172 -19.83 -13.76 -22.09
C ASN A 172 -18.62 -13.53 -21.18
N ILE A 173 -18.80 -12.74 -20.15
CA ILE A 173 -17.69 -12.34 -19.29
C ILE A 173 -17.85 -12.88 -17.88
N ALA A 174 -16.72 -13.07 -17.19
CA ALA A 174 -16.75 -13.50 -15.79
C ALA A 174 -15.83 -12.63 -14.92
N TYR A 175 -16.19 -12.57 -13.63
CA TYR A 175 -15.31 -12.10 -12.57
C TYR A 175 -14.72 -13.29 -11.82
N ILE A 176 -13.43 -13.25 -11.58
CA ILE A 176 -12.74 -14.22 -10.73
C ILE A 176 -11.99 -13.53 -9.60
N GLY A 177 -12.09 -14.06 -8.38
CA GLY A 177 -11.37 -13.48 -7.28
C GLY A 177 -11.56 -14.14 -5.93
N ARG A 178 -10.59 -13.93 -5.07
CA ARG A 178 -10.70 -14.28 -3.66
C ARG A 178 -11.04 -13.02 -2.87
N GLY A 179 -12.23 -13.01 -2.30
CA GLY A 179 -12.69 -11.92 -1.45
C GLY A 179 -12.20 -12.04 0.00
N SER A 180 -12.45 -11.01 0.77
CA SER A 180 -12.22 -10.98 2.23
C SER A 180 -13.55 -10.93 2.98
N LYS A 181 -13.60 -11.57 4.16
CA LYS A 181 -14.74 -11.45 5.10
C LYS A 181 -14.81 -10.05 5.73
N ILE A 182 -13.69 -9.34 5.75
CA ILE A 182 -13.61 -7.96 6.23
C ILE A 182 -13.87 -7.04 5.05
N ASP A 183 -14.73 -6.05 5.25
CA ASP A 183 -15.03 -5.06 4.22
C ASP A 183 -13.77 -4.26 3.86
N ASN A 184 -13.43 -4.31 2.58
CA ASN A 184 -12.28 -3.63 2.02
C ASN A 184 -12.56 -3.17 0.59
N ALA A 185 -11.66 -2.36 0.07
CA ALA A 185 -11.81 -1.75 -1.24
C ALA A 185 -11.90 -2.77 -2.40
N THR A 186 -11.31 -3.97 -2.26
CA THR A 186 -11.32 -4.97 -3.36
C THR A 186 -12.72 -5.52 -3.65
N ARG A 187 -13.62 -5.56 -2.66
CA ARG A 187 -15.02 -5.94 -2.85
C ARG A 187 -15.74 -5.02 -3.83
N LYS A 188 -15.38 -3.74 -3.84
CA LYS A 188 -15.96 -2.75 -4.76
C LYS A 188 -15.64 -3.04 -6.23
N ARG A 189 -14.55 -3.76 -6.52
CA ARG A 189 -14.20 -4.18 -7.90
C ARG A 189 -15.27 -5.10 -8.48
N LYS A 190 -15.71 -6.10 -7.70
CA LYS A 190 -16.81 -7.00 -8.09
C LYS A 190 -18.14 -6.24 -8.22
N GLU A 191 -18.46 -5.41 -7.24
CA GLU A 191 -19.69 -4.62 -7.26
C GLU A 191 -19.77 -3.73 -8.51
N GLY A 192 -18.67 -3.09 -8.90
CA GLY A 192 -18.58 -2.29 -10.13
C GLY A 192 -18.74 -3.13 -11.40
N PHE A 193 -18.09 -4.29 -11.47
CA PHE A 193 -18.25 -5.23 -12.59
C PHE A 193 -19.70 -5.67 -12.74
N ILE A 194 -20.34 -6.12 -11.68
CA ILE A 194 -21.75 -6.53 -11.67
C ILE A 194 -22.67 -5.37 -12.08
N SER A 195 -22.43 -4.17 -11.55
CA SER A 195 -23.24 -2.98 -11.88
C SER A 195 -23.21 -2.70 -13.38
N TYR A 196 -22.01 -2.70 -14.01
CA TYR A 196 -21.88 -2.48 -15.45
C TYR A 196 -22.61 -3.55 -16.26
N CYS A 197 -22.41 -4.82 -15.93
CA CYS A 197 -23.07 -5.94 -16.62
C CYS A 197 -24.60 -5.85 -16.52
N THR A 198 -25.12 -5.55 -15.34
CA THR A 198 -26.57 -5.42 -15.11
C THR A 198 -27.16 -4.23 -15.87
N GLU A 199 -26.51 -3.07 -15.81
CA GLU A 199 -26.95 -1.84 -16.49
C GLU A 199 -26.99 -2.00 -18.02
N ASN A 200 -26.12 -2.85 -18.59
CA ASN A 200 -25.99 -3.07 -20.03
C ASN A 200 -26.58 -4.41 -20.52
N ASN A 201 -27.27 -5.17 -19.66
CA ASN A 201 -27.86 -6.49 -19.96
C ASN A 201 -26.81 -7.49 -20.51
N ILE A 202 -25.61 -7.52 -19.92
CA ILE A 202 -24.54 -8.42 -20.31
C ILE A 202 -24.60 -9.67 -19.43
N ASN A 203 -24.50 -10.85 -20.05
CA ASN A 203 -24.38 -12.10 -19.34
C ASN A 203 -23.03 -12.20 -18.65
N TYR A 204 -23.04 -12.57 -17.39
CA TYR A 204 -21.80 -12.72 -16.62
C TYR A 204 -21.88 -13.88 -15.61
N ASP A 205 -20.71 -14.40 -15.28
CA ASP A 205 -20.51 -15.38 -14.23
C ASP A 205 -19.59 -14.85 -13.12
N ILE A 206 -19.70 -15.40 -11.92
CA ILE A 206 -18.90 -15.03 -10.76
C ILE A 206 -18.26 -16.26 -10.15
N CYS A 207 -16.92 -16.32 -10.18
CA CYS A 207 -16.10 -17.27 -9.43
C CYS A 207 -15.41 -16.55 -8.27
N GLU A 208 -16.05 -16.51 -7.12
CA GLU A 208 -15.52 -15.88 -5.92
C GLU A 208 -15.66 -16.74 -4.69
N LEU A 209 -14.59 -16.82 -3.88
CA LEU A 209 -14.61 -17.44 -2.55
C LEU A 209 -14.19 -16.44 -1.47
N LEU A 210 -14.92 -16.43 -0.37
CA LEU A 210 -14.57 -15.73 0.86
C LEU A 210 -13.86 -16.71 1.82
N GLY A 211 -12.61 -17.06 1.54
CA GLY A 211 -11.96 -18.13 2.27
C GLY A 211 -10.43 -18.18 2.10
N SER A 212 -9.88 -19.34 2.32
CA SER A 212 -8.44 -19.60 2.18
C SER A 212 -8.00 -19.58 0.72
N ALA A 213 -6.69 -19.48 0.49
CA ALA A 213 -6.13 -19.53 -0.86
C ALA A 213 -6.33 -20.90 -1.49
N SER A 214 -6.12 -21.99 -0.71
CA SER A 214 -6.26 -23.36 -1.19
C SER A 214 -7.69 -23.72 -1.59
N GLU A 215 -8.68 -23.25 -0.84
CA GLU A 215 -10.09 -23.46 -1.21
C GLU A 215 -10.46 -22.69 -2.49
N PHE A 216 -9.90 -21.50 -2.66
CA PHE A 216 -10.11 -20.73 -3.90
C PHE A 216 -9.46 -21.40 -5.12
N GLU A 217 -8.29 -22.01 -4.96
CA GLU A 217 -7.64 -22.75 -6.04
C GLU A 217 -8.49 -23.92 -6.52
N ILE A 218 -9.12 -24.67 -5.61
CA ILE A 218 -10.03 -25.75 -5.96
C ILE A 218 -11.25 -25.22 -6.72
N LEU A 219 -11.89 -24.17 -6.19
CA LEU A 219 -13.05 -23.55 -6.85
C LEU A 219 -12.70 -23.02 -8.25
N LEU A 220 -11.50 -22.46 -8.41
CA LEU A 220 -11.05 -21.94 -9.71
C LEU A 220 -10.81 -23.07 -10.71
N ASP A 221 -10.27 -24.21 -10.27
CA ASP A 221 -10.08 -25.39 -11.12
C ASP A 221 -11.43 -25.99 -11.55
N GLU A 222 -12.42 -26.09 -10.65
CA GLU A 222 -13.80 -26.49 -10.96
C GLU A 222 -14.46 -25.53 -11.96
N PHE A 223 -14.32 -24.23 -11.75
CA PHE A 223 -14.83 -23.22 -12.64
C PHE A 223 -14.22 -23.32 -14.05
N ILE A 224 -12.92 -23.59 -14.14
CA ILE A 224 -12.22 -23.79 -15.42
C ILE A 224 -12.72 -25.06 -16.12
N GLU A 225 -12.85 -26.15 -15.40
CA GLU A 225 -13.35 -27.42 -15.95
C GLU A 225 -14.75 -27.26 -16.54
N GLU A 226 -15.66 -26.60 -15.83
CA GLU A 226 -17.03 -26.39 -16.24
C GLU A 226 -17.17 -25.45 -17.47
N ASN A 227 -16.34 -24.41 -17.52
CA ASN A 227 -16.53 -23.33 -18.50
C ASN A 227 -15.59 -23.38 -19.70
N PHE A 228 -14.52 -24.20 -19.66
CA PHE A 228 -13.48 -24.17 -20.70
C PHE A 228 -13.06 -25.55 -21.24
N LYS A 229 -13.35 -26.67 -20.55
CA LYS A 229 -12.83 -27.98 -20.93
C LYS A 229 -13.49 -28.56 -22.20
N GLU A 230 -14.82 -28.59 -22.24
CA GLU A 230 -15.55 -29.14 -23.39
C GLU A 230 -15.81 -28.07 -24.46
N LYS A 231 -16.16 -26.87 -24.03
CA LYS A 231 -16.46 -25.72 -24.87
C LYS A 231 -16.13 -24.45 -24.11
N ILE A 232 -15.55 -23.48 -24.82
CA ILE A 232 -15.33 -22.13 -24.27
C ILE A 232 -16.68 -21.44 -24.17
N LYS A 233 -17.20 -21.29 -22.94
CA LYS A 233 -18.47 -20.60 -22.66
C LYS A 233 -18.24 -19.13 -22.33
N ILE A 234 -17.06 -18.79 -21.78
CA ILE A 234 -16.66 -17.46 -21.33
C ILE A 234 -15.49 -16.99 -22.20
N ASP A 235 -15.60 -15.83 -22.81
CA ASP A 235 -14.59 -15.27 -23.73
C ASP A 235 -13.85 -14.05 -23.17
N GLY A 236 -14.30 -13.55 -21.99
CA GLY A 236 -13.64 -12.47 -21.25
C GLY A 236 -13.65 -12.66 -19.75
N VAL A 237 -12.53 -12.40 -19.07
CA VAL A 237 -12.41 -12.57 -17.63
C VAL A 237 -11.79 -11.33 -16.98
N PHE A 238 -12.46 -10.80 -15.96
CA PHE A 238 -11.88 -9.81 -15.06
C PHE A 238 -11.43 -10.49 -13.77
N ALA A 239 -10.12 -10.48 -13.51
CA ALA A 239 -9.53 -11.01 -12.30
C ALA A 239 -9.33 -9.89 -11.27
N VAL A 240 -9.64 -10.16 -10.00
CA VAL A 240 -9.57 -9.20 -8.89
C VAL A 240 -8.21 -8.52 -8.72
N THR A 241 -7.11 -9.18 -9.15
CA THR A 241 -5.75 -8.61 -9.22
C THR A 241 -4.98 -9.23 -10.39
N ASP A 242 -3.89 -8.61 -10.81
CA ASP A 242 -2.98 -9.16 -11.82
C ASP A 242 -2.42 -10.52 -11.43
N ARG A 243 -2.23 -10.78 -10.14
CA ARG A 243 -1.78 -12.09 -9.65
C ARG A 243 -2.81 -13.18 -9.96
N HIS A 244 -4.10 -12.91 -9.70
CA HIS A 244 -5.18 -13.86 -10.03
C HIS A 244 -5.31 -14.03 -11.54
N ALA A 245 -5.11 -12.96 -12.33
CA ALA A 245 -5.08 -13.03 -13.78
C ALA A 245 -3.98 -13.97 -14.28
N LEU A 246 -2.76 -13.83 -13.76
CA LEU A 246 -1.62 -14.71 -14.11
C LEU A 246 -1.88 -16.17 -13.72
N ASP A 247 -2.42 -16.43 -12.54
CA ASP A 247 -2.72 -17.79 -12.08
C ASP A 247 -3.82 -18.43 -12.95
N PHE A 248 -4.83 -17.66 -13.35
CA PHE A 248 -5.87 -18.10 -14.27
C PHE A 248 -5.32 -18.41 -15.66
N ILE A 249 -4.53 -17.50 -16.24
CA ILE A 249 -3.92 -17.68 -17.56
C ILE A 249 -3.08 -18.95 -17.63
N LYS A 250 -2.24 -19.20 -16.61
CA LYS A 250 -1.45 -20.44 -16.51
C LYS A 250 -2.29 -21.71 -16.56
N ARG A 251 -3.45 -21.71 -15.90
CA ARG A 251 -4.37 -22.85 -15.90
C ARG A 251 -5.01 -23.06 -17.29
N LEU A 252 -5.37 -21.98 -17.98
CA LEU A 252 -5.87 -22.05 -19.36
C LEU A 252 -4.82 -22.59 -20.32
N GLU A 253 -3.57 -22.14 -20.21
CA GLU A 253 -2.45 -22.63 -21.01
C GLU A 253 -2.25 -24.16 -20.84
N ASN A 254 -2.41 -24.69 -19.62
CA ASN A 254 -2.30 -26.12 -19.35
C ASN A 254 -3.37 -26.98 -20.05
N ILE A 255 -4.48 -26.37 -20.47
CA ILE A 255 -5.54 -27.03 -21.26
C ILE A 255 -5.60 -26.54 -22.72
N ASN A 256 -4.50 -25.95 -23.20
CA ASN A 256 -4.31 -25.46 -24.57
C ASN A 256 -5.29 -24.34 -25.00
N ILE A 257 -5.74 -23.50 -24.08
CA ILE A 257 -6.53 -22.31 -24.36
C ILE A 257 -5.60 -21.09 -24.40
N ASN A 258 -5.66 -20.33 -25.46
CA ASN A 258 -4.77 -19.22 -25.72
C ASN A 258 -5.37 -17.87 -25.27
N VAL A 259 -4.59 -17.09 -24.54
CA VAL A 259 -4.89 -15.71 -24.19
C VAL A 259 -3.98 -14.80 -25.03
N PRO A 260 -4.49 -13.80 -25.72
CA PRO A 260 -5.88 -13.31 -25.78
C PRO A 260 -6.75 -13.90 -26.90
N LYS A 261 -6.28 -14.90 -27.66
CA LYS A 261 -6.94 -15.38 -28.88
C LYS A 261 -8.31 -15.97 -28.59
N ASP A 262 -8.37 -16.89 -27.62
CA ASP A 262 -9.58 -17.65 -27.29
C ASP A 262 -10.33 -17.03 -26.11
N VAL A 263 -9.61 -16.52 -25.11
CA VAL A 263 -10.13 -15.83 -23.93
C VAL A 263 -9.32 -14.57 -23.67
N GLN A 264 -9.98 -13.46 -23.37
CA GLN A 264 -9.34 -12.22 -23.00
C GLN A 264 -9.37 -12.04 -21.47
N VAL A 265 -8.28 -11.50 -20.90
CA VAL A 265 -8.15 -11.38 -19.44
C VAL A 265 -7.71 -9.97 -19.07
N ILE A 266 -8.43 -9.37 -18.13
CA ILE A 266 -8.06 -8.10 -17.51
C ILE A 266 -7.80 -8.34 -16.01
N GLY A 267 -6.68 -7.84 -15.51
CA GLY A 267 -6.34 -7.82 -14.09
C GLY A 267 -6.64 -6.49 -13.43
N PHE A 268 -6.09 -6.32 -12.23
CA PHE A 268 -6.15 -5.10 -11.46
C PHE A 268 -4.82 -4.92 -10.70
N ASP A 269 -4.40 -3.72 -10.43
CA ASP A 269 -3.22 -3.18 -9.75
C ASP A 269 -2.24 -2.52 -10.73
N GLY A 270 -2.05 -3.05 -11.93
CA GLY A 270 -1.03 -2.62 -12.88
C GLY A 270 0.36 -3.03 -12.41
N SER A 271 0.49 -4.31 -12.02
CA SER A 271 1.74 -4.84 -11.48
C SER A 271 2.79 -5.05 -12.56
N ARG A 272 4.05 -4.69 -12.24
CA ARG A 272 5.24 -4.95 -13.07
C ARG A 272 6.34 -5.55 -12.22
N SER A 273 7.19 -6.39 -12.82
CA SER A 273 8.35 -6.96 -12.12
C SER A 273 9.41 -5.89 -11.87
N PHE A 274 9.64 -5.02 -12.84
CA PHE A 274 10.53 -3.85 -12.74
C PHE A 274 9.83 -2.60 -13.25
N SER A 275 10.27 -1.43 -12.77
CA SER A 275 9.65 -0.14 -13.09
C SER A 275 9.64 0.21 -14.59
N GLN A 276 10.58 -0.35 -15.35
CA GLN A 276 10.72 -0.11 -16.81
C GLN A 276 10.07 -1.19 -17.65
N ASP A 277 9.53 -2.25 -17.03
CA ASP A 277 8.89 -3.33 -17.78
C ASP A 277 7.58 -2.85 -18.42
N GLU A 278 7.25 -3.45 -19.56
CA GLU A 278 5.92 -3.34 -20.15
C GLU A 278 4.88 -4.08 -19.30
N PHE A 279 3.64 -3.66 -19.40
CA PHE A 279 2.52 -4.35 -18.74
C PHE A 279 2.19 -5.62 -19.54
N LYS A 280 2.49 -6.78 -18.95
CA LYS A 280 2.18 -8.08 -19.56
C LYS A 280 0.69 -8.37 -19.53
N ILE A 281 0.01 -7.98 -18.47
CA ILE A 281 -1.43 -8.15 -18.26
C ILE A 281 -2.12 -6.84 -18.62
N SER A 282 -3.19 -6.90 -19.43
CA SER A 282 -4.14 -5.80 -19.54
C SER A 282 -4.79 -5.61 -18.19
N THR A 283 -4.75 -4.40 -17.65
CA THR A 283 -5.02 -4.19 -16.22
C THR A 283 -5.67 -2.85 -15.94
N ILE A 284 -6.44 -2.80 -14.85
CA ILE A 284 -6.86 -1.55 -14.23
C ILE A 284 -5.73 -1.09 -13.31
N ARG A 285 -5.00 -0.06 -13.73
CA ARG A 285 -3.85 0.49 -13.00
C ARG A 285 -4.30 1.37 -11.84
N GLN A 286 -3.81 1.05 -10.66
CA GLN A 286 -3.93 1.93 -9.49
C GLN A 286 -2.91 3.07 -9.57
N PRO A 287 -3.26 4.30 -9.17
CA PRO A 287 -2.36 5.46 -9.20
C PRO A 287 -1.39 5.45 -8.01
N VAL A 288 -0.49 4.46 -7.95
CA VAL A 288 0.35 4.14 -6.78
C VAL A 288 1.18 5.32 -6.30
N GLU A 289 1.77 6.09 -7.22
CA GLU A 289 2.54 7.29 -6.89
C GLU A 289 1.66 8.36 -6.22
N LEU A 290 0.43 8.56 -6.75
CA LEU A 290 -0.52 9.50 -6.19
C LEU A 290 -1.06 9.01 -4.83
N MET A 291 -1.30 7.69 -4.68
CA MET A 291 -1.68 7.09 -3.40
C MET A 291 -0.61 7.35 -2.33
N ALA A 292 0.66 7.11 -2.66
CA ALA A 292 1.78 7.38 -1.76
C ALA A 292 1.86 8.86 -1.37
N LYS A 293 1.83 9.75 -2.37
CA LYS A 293 1.87 11.20 -2.16
C LYS A 293 0.72 11.67 -1.27
N LYS A 294 -0.52 11.27 -1.57
CA LYS A 294 -1.70 11.66 -0.78
C LYS A 294 -1.67 11.09 0.63
N SER A 295 -1.15 9.88 0.82
CA SER A 295 -0.99 9.28 2.15
C SER A 295 0.02 10.04 3.01
N VAL A 296 1.15 10.45 2.44
CA VAL A 296 2.17 11.24 3.15
C VAL A 296 1.66 12.65 3.42
N GLU A 297 1.06 13.33 2.43
CA GLU A 297 0.45 14.66 2.60
C GLU A 297 -0.60 14.64 3.73
N ALA A 298 -1.50 13.65 3.73
CA ALA A 298 -2.52 13.52 4.75
C ALA A 298 -1.92 13.29 6.14
N LEU A 299 -0.91 12.41 6.25
CA LEU A 299 -0.24 12.16 7.52
C LEU A 299 0.46 13.40 8.07
N ILE A 300 1.16 14.16 7.22
CA ILE A 300 1.80 15.43 7.62
C ILE A 300 0.75 16.44 8.09
N ASN A 301 -0.37 16.57 7.39
CA ASN A 301 -1.44 17.46 7.80
C ASN A 301 -2.01 17.07 9.18
N ILE A 302 -2.15 15.77 9.47
CA ILE A 302 -2.56 15.30 10.80
C ILE A 302 -1.51 15.68 11.86
N ILE A 303 -0.22 15.45 11.58
CA ILE A 303 0.88 15.77 12.51
C ILE A 303 0.96 17.28 12.81
N GLU A 304 0.64 18.10 11.83
CA GLU A 304 0.71 19.57 11.92
C GLU A 304 -0.63 20.24 12.28
N ASP A 305 -1.66 19.43 12.62
CA ASP A 305 -3.02 19.89 12.94
C ASP A 305 -3.62 20.81 11.86
N LYS A 306 -3.38 20.46 10.60
CA LYS A 306 -3.90 21.18 9.43
C LYS A 306 -5.20 20.54 8.93
N PRO A 307 -6.08 21.34 8.28
CA PRO A 307 -7.27 20.81 7.62
C PRO A 307 -6.91 19.74 6.57
N LEU A 308 -7.68 18.66 6.51
CA LEU A 308 -7.50 17.61 5.52
C LEU A 308 -8.82 16.96 5.12
N GLU A 309 -8.82 16.38 3.93
CA GLU A 309 -9.91 15.53 3.46
C GLU A 309 -9.80 14.14 4.10
N LYS A 310 -10.87 13.69 4.76
CA LYS A 310 -10.87 12.39 5.47
C LYS A 310 -11.01 11.19 4.55
N LYS A 311 -11.58 11.37 3.37
CA LYS A 311 -11.78 10.30 2.39
C LYS A 311 -11.33 10.75 1.02
N VAL A 312 -10.22 10.20 0.54
CA VAL A 312 -9.65 10.53 -0.77
C VAL A 312 -9.78 9.30 -1.67
N ILE A 313 -10.58 9.43 -2.72
CA ILE A 313 -10.74 8.40 -3.76
C ILE A 313 -10.02 8.87 -5.01
N LEU A 314 -9.09 8.08 -5.49
CA LEU A 314 -8.19 8.44 -6.58
C LEU A 314 -8.61 7.77 -7.91
N PRO A 315 -8.50 8.49 -9.04
CA PRO A 315 -8.87 7.96 -10.35
C PRO A 315 -7.98 6.79 -10.76
N ILE A 316 -8.57 5.87 -11.51
CA ILE A 316 -7.89 4.70 -12.08
C ILE A 316 -7.84 4.80 -13.60
N ASN A 317 -6.97 4.02 -14.23
CA ASN A 317 -6.84 3.96 -15.68
C ASN A 317 -6.77 2.51 -16.15
N PHE A 318 -7.28 2.24 -17.35
CA PHE A 318 -7.01 0.99 -18.07
C PHE A 318 -5.67 1.09 -18.79
N ILE A 319 -4.86 0.04 -18.66
CA ILE A 319 -3.62 -0.12 -19.43
C ILE A 319 -3.70 -1.42 -20.21
N LYS A 320 -3.57 -1.32 -21.51
CA LYS A 320 -3.53 -2.49 -22.39
C LYS A 320 -2.18 -3.19 -22.28
N GLY A 321 -2.22 -4.49 -22.01
CA GLY A 321 -1.10 -5.41 -22.08
C GLY A 321 -1.31 -6.40 -23.23
N TYR A 322 -0.78 -7.62 -23.06
CA TYR A 322 -0.85 -8.67 -24.09
C TYR A 322 -2.06 -9.61 -23.92
N THR A 323 -2.91 -9.42 -22.92
CA THR A 323 -4.00 -10.34 -22.55
C THR A 323 -5.38 -9.90 -23.05
N THR A 324 -5.45 -8.81 -23.82
CA THR A 324 -6.64 -8.37 -24.61
C THR A 324 -6.25 -8.07 -26.06
N LYS A 325 -7.24 -8.15 -26.96
CA LYS A 325 -7.09 -7.80 -28.39
C LYS A 325 -6.99 -6.31 -28.62
#